data_4bd312d3152181b4ff556ba10e251d07
#
_entry.id   4bd312d3152181b4ff556ba10e251d07
#
_cell.length_a   1.000
_cell.length_b   1.000
_cell.length_c   1.000
_cell.angle_alpha   90.00
_cell.angle_beta   90.00
_cell.angle_gamma   90.00
#
_symmetry.space_group_name_H-M   'P 1'
#
loop_
_entity.id
_entity.type
_entity.pdbx_description
1 polymer ?
#
loop_
_entity_poly.entity_id
_entity_poly.type
_entity_poly.pdbx_seq_one_letter_code
_entity_poly.pdbx_strand_id
1 'polypeptide(L)'
;MRFRIYKRKVVLLTLVVIIGGFAVWNSGKTKKASAAVVPKEAETIKQSSGGSPVQVTLPVTRKTVNETLPEKQPAAKPEVDNTTLVYRGIVFQLNFDQTLRNEEKFRSVRQKDDLVIVVQVHNRPEYMRLLVESLRKAEGIENVLLIFSHDFWSPEINQIVTSVDFCLVLQIFFPFSIQLYPQEFPGNDPRDCPRDIPKKDALTLGCINAEYPDSFGHYREAKFSQTKHHWWWKLHFVWDRVRVLKDHQGLVLLIEEDHYLTPDFYHLLKLMASLKKEQCPDCDILSLGSYGHISYSSKANKVEVKAWKSTEHNMGMALSRNAYQKLLRCTDAFCTYDDYNWDWSLQHLTMTCLPTFLKVMVCEAPRIFHAGDCGMHHKKSACMPTSQKTKFENILQISRNQLFPKQLLITKRLPASGAKGVAPLVKNGGWGDIRDHELCKSYLRLQ
;
A
#
# COMPACT_ATOMS: atom_id res chain seq x y z
N MET A 1 34.21 -4.13 -51.67
CA MET A 1 34.24 -2.74 -51.17
C MET A 1 32.87 -2.04 -51.26
N ARG A 2 31.75 -2.77 -51.42
CA ARG A 2 30.38 -2.18 -51.52
C ARG A 2 29.46 -2.44 -50.31
N PHE A 3 29.92 -3.17 -49.28
CA PHE A 3 29.10 -3.51 -48.10
C PHE A 3 29.28 -2.59 -46.89
N ARG A 4 30.29 -1.72 -46.88
CA ARG A 4 30.56 -0.81 -45.73
C ARG A 4 29.77 0.53 -45.77
N ILE A 5 29.23 0.90 -46.91
CA ILE A 5 28.52 2.20 -47.10
C ILE A 5 27.04 2.05 -46.67
N TYR A 6 26.46 0.86 -46.78
CA TYR A 6 25.03 0.64 -46.46
C TYR A 6 24.75 0.61 -44.94
N LYS A 7 25.70 0.12 -44.15
CA LYS A 7 25.52 0.09 -42.66
C LYS A 7 25.57 1.46 -42.01
N ARG A 8 26.33 2.40 -42.53
CA ARG A 8 26.40 3.76 -41.97
C ARG A 8 25.14 4.60 -42.21
N LYS A 9 24.48 4.43 -43.34
CA LYS A 9 23.23 5.16 -43.64
C LYS A 9 22.04 4.68 -42.82
N VAL A 10 21.95 3.40 -42.50
CA VAL A 10 20.85 2.85 -41.70
C VAL A 10 20.97 3.25 -40.26
N VAL A 11 22.21 3.31 -39.70
CA VAL A 11 22.44 3.76 -38.30
C VAL A 11 22.14 5.25 -38.15
N LEU A 12 22.43 6.08 -39.16
CA LEU A 12 22.15 7.52 -39.09
C LEU A 12 20.64 7.82 -39.20
N LEU A 13 19.89 7.06 -39.97
CA LEU A 13 18.43 7.25 -40.05
C LEU A 13 17.72 6.82 -38.77
N THR A 14 18.20 5.76 -38.10
CA THR A 14 17.61 5.31 -36.84
C THR A 14 17.89 6.29 -35.68
N LEU A 15 19.07 6.92 -35.67
CA LEU A 15 19.40 7.93 -34.65
C LEU A 15 18.59 9.23 -34.81
N VAL A 16 18.34 9.67 -36.08
CA VAL A 16 17.55 10.88 -36.34
C VAL A 16 16.09 10.70 -35.96
N VAL A 17 15.50 9.49 -36.17
CA VAL A 17 14.13 9.19 -35.75
C VAL A 17 13.99 9.12 -34.24
N ILE A 18 14.99 8.59 -33.49
CA ILE A 18 14.98 8.54 -32.03
C ILE A 18 15.14 9.93 -31.42
N ILE A 19 16.00 10.77 -31.98
CA ILE A 19 16.20 12.16 -31.50
C ILE A 19 14.97 13.02 -31.83
N GLY A 20 14.35 12.85 -33.00
CA GLY A 20 13.13 13.54 -33.40
C GLY A 20 11.92 13.13 -32.52
N GLY A 21 11.80 11.86 -32.15
CA GLY A 21 10.76 11.37 -31.27
C GLY A 21 10.86 11.92 -29.83
N PHE A 22 12.07 12.09 -29.32
CA PHE A 22 12.31 12.68 -27.98
C PHE A 22 12.03 14.19 -27.94
N ALA A 23 12.33 14.92 -29.02
CA ALA A 23 12.07 16.36 -29.10
C ALA A 23 10.57 16.69 -29.17
N VAL A 24 9.77 15.85 -29.84
CA VAL A 24 8.30 16.03 -29.95
C VAL A 24 7.60 15.68 -28.61
N TRP A 25 8.13 14.75 -27.81
CA TRP A 25 7.51 14.40 -26.51
C TRP A 25 7.83 15.41 -25.40
N ASN A 26 8.96 16.11 -25.47
CA ASN A 26 9.34 17.10 -24.45
C ASN A 26 8.72 18.49 -24.67
N SER A 27 8.19 18.81 -25.86
CA SER A 27 7.52 20.08 -26.13
C SER A 27 6.04 20.12 -25.70
N GLY A 28 5.47 19.00 -25.27
CA GLY A 28 4.05 18.87 -24.88
C GLY A 28 3.72 19.15 -23.40
N LYS A 29 4.66 19.52 -22.54
CA LYS A 29 4.45 19.63 -21.08
C LYS A 29 4.69 21.00 -20.46
N THR A 30 4.45 22.09 -21.18
CA THR A 30 4.35 23.41 -20.56
C THR A 30 3.13 24.17 -21.08
N LYS A 31 1.95 23.83 -20.58
CA LYS A 31 0.82 24.74 -20.53
C LYS A 31 0.42 24.95 -19.08
N LYS A 32 0.85 26.09 -18.53
CA LYS A 32 0.32 26.67 -17.30
C LYS A 32 -1.18 26.89 -17.51
N ALA A 33 -2.00 26.44 -16.58
CA ALA A 33 -3.37 26.82 -16.48
C ALA A 33 -3.46 28.32 -16.15
N SER A 34 -3.94 29.11 -17.08
CA SER A 34 -4.32 30.49 -16.85
C SER A 34 -5.75 30.51 -16.33
N ALA A 35 -5.95 31.18 -15.19
CA ALA A 35 -7.24 31.39 -14.60
C ALA A 35 -8.13 32.24 -15.54
N ALA A 36 -9.33 31.75 -15.82
CA ALA A 36 -10.34 32.49 -16.54
C ALA A 36 -10.92 33.58 -15.64
N VAL A 37 -10.72 34.84 -16.00
CA VAL A 37 -11.37 35.99 -15.45
C VAL A 37 -12.74 36.15 -16.16
N VAL A 38 -13.82 36.10 -15.40
CA VAL A 38 -15.18 36.37 -15.88
C VAL A 38 -15.37 37.89 -15.99
N PRO A 39 -15.83 38.43 -17.11
CA PRO A 39 -16.13 39.85 -17.21
C PRO A 39 -17.43 40.20 -16.46
N LYS A 40 -17.39 41.23 -15.63
CA LYS A 40 -18.59 41.89 -15.10
C LYS A 40 -19.22 42.76 -16.19
N GLU A 41 -20.44 42.48 -16.56
CA GLU A 41 -21.28 43.42 -17.34
C GLU A 41 -21.62 44.65 -16.51
N ALA A 42 -21.39 45.81 -17.09
CA ALA A 42 -21.77 47.11 -16.54
C ALA A 42 -23.09 47.52 -17.15
N GLU A 43 -24.15 47.54 -16.34
CA GLU A 43 -25.41 48.22 -16.71
C GLU A 43 -25.29 49.72 -16.46
N THR A 44 -25.52 50.45 -17.50
CA THR A 44 -25.60 51.91 -17.50
C THR A 44 -27.02 52.34 -17.18
N ILE A 45 -27.26 52.98 -16.04
CA ILE A 45 -28.53 53.69 -15.75
C ILE A 45 -28.28 55.17 -15.80
N LYS A 46 -29.10 55.82 -16.66
CA LYS A 46 -29.10 57.27 -16.90
C LYS A 46 -29.60 58.06 -15.70
N GLN A 47 -28.92 59.19 -15.44
CA GLN A 47 -29.33 60.24 -14.54
C GLN A 47 -30.66 60.93 -15.00
N SER A 48 -31.49 61.21 -14.02
CA SER A 48 -32.43 62.39 -14.12
C SER A 48 -32.44 63.13 -12.79
N SER A 49 -32.42 64.41 -12.95
CA SER A 49 -32.19 65.49 -12.04
C SER A 49 -33.25 65.75 -10.95
N GLY A 50 -32.79 66.31 -9.83
CA GLY A 50 -33.55 67.32 -9.09
C GLY A 50 -33.96 66.94 -7.67
N GLY A 51 -33.41 67.65 -6.66
CA GLY A 51 -33.98 67.71 -5.31
C GLY A 51 -32.95 67.93 -4.20
N SER A 52 -32.96 69.11 -3.61
CA SER A 52 -32.11 69.58 -2.51
C SER A 52 -32.20 68.80 -1.22
N PRO A 53 -31.17 68.91 -0.34
CA PRO A 53 -30.99 68.03 0.81
C PRO A 53 -31.80 68.45 2.03
N VAL A 54 -32.53 67.51 2.60
CA VAL A 54 -33.10 67.65 3.95
C VAL A 54 -32.19 66.90 4.93
N GLN A 55 -31.59 67.64 5.88
CA GLN A 55 -30.87 67.07 7.02
C GLN A 55 -31.88 66.44 8.02
N VAL A 56 -31.83 65.14 8.17
CA VAL A 56 -32.52 64.46 9.26
C VAL A 56 -31.52 63.97 10.24
N THR A 57 -31.40 64.55 11.40
CA THR A 57 -30.62 64.12 12.55
C THR A 57 -31.42 63.05 13.27
N LEU A 58 -30.90 61.83 13.24
CA LEU A 58 -31.39 60.71 14.08
C LEU A 58 -30.53 60.58 15.34
N PRO A 59 -31.11 60.32 16.52
CA PRO A 59 -30.37 60.16 17.76
C PRO A 59 -29.61 58.81 17.80
N VAL A 60 -28.32 58.89 18.05
CA VAL A 60 -27.45 57.70 18.27
C VAL A 60 -27.70 57.17 19.68
N THR A 61 -28.54 56.16 19.81
CA THR A 61 -28.64 55.36 21.01
C THR A 61 -27.58 54.24 20.91
N ARG A 62 -26.49 54.42 21.64
CA ARG A 62 -25.47 53.40 21.85
C ARG A 62 -26.06 52.31 22.75
N LYS A 63 -26.58 51.21 22.13
CA LYS A 63 -26.82 49.96 22.84
C LYS A 63 -25.51 49.17 22.82
N THR A 64 -24.84 49.11 23.97
CA THR A 64 -23.83 48.11 24.25
C THR A 64 -24.52 46.76 24.35
N VAL A 65 -24.51 46.01 23.25
CA VAL A 65 -24.86 44.58 23.28
C VAL A 65 -23.58 43.84 23.67
N ASN A 66 -23.50 43.42 24.92
CA ASN A 66 -22.57 42.36 25.34
C ASN A 66 -23.12 41.06 24.75
N GLU A 67 -22.80 40.75 23.50
CA GLU A 67 -22.91 39.38 23.00
C GLU A 67 -21.74 38.57 23.59
N THR A 68 -21.98 37.89 24.71
CA THR A 68 -21.22 36.72 25.11
C THR A 68 -21.41 35.69 24.02
N LEU A 69 -20.36 35.46 23.24
CA LEU A 69 -20.27 34.31 22.32
C LEU A 69 -20.66 33.05 23.10
N PRO A 70 -21.61 32.24 22.62
CA PRO A 70 -21.94 30.99 23.28
C PRO A 70 -20.67 30.12 23.35
N GLU A 71 -20.26 29.73 24.55
CA GLU A 71 -19.22 28.76 24.81
C GLU A 71 -19.65 27.47 24.11
N LYS A 72 -18.99 27.16 22.96
CA LYS A 72 -19.28 25.94 22.21
C LYS A 72 -18.85 24.77 23.09
N GLN A 73 -19.81 24.09 23.67
CA GLN A 73 -19.57 22.80 24.32
C GLN A 73 -18.89 21.88 23.30
N PRO A 74 -17.81 21.17 23.67
CA PRO A 74 -17.20 20.18 22.79
C PRO A 74 -18.27 19.18 22.38
N ALA A 75 -18.32 18.83 21.09
CA ALA A 75 -19.27 17.85 20.58
C ALA A 75 -19.19 16.57 21.42
N ALA A 76 -20.34 16.09 21.89
CA ALA A 76 -20.41 14.88 22.71
C ALA A 76 -19.75 13.72 21.95
N LYS A 77 -19.04 12.87 22.69
CA LYS A 77 -18.44 11.65 22.09
C LYS A 77 -19.58 10.81 21.52
N PRO A 78 -19.50 10.39 20.23
CA PRO A 78 -20.53 9.56 19.63
C PRO A 78 -20.75 8.25 20.42
N GLU A 79 -22.00 7.85 20.55
CA GLU A 79 -22.34 6.56 21.14
C GLU A 79 -21.96 5.43 20.18
N VAL A 80 -21.28 4.39 20.69
CA VAL A 80 -20.89 3.23 19.87
C VAL A 80 -22.10 2.31 19.74
N ASP A 81 -22.50 2.01 18.50
CA ASP A 81 -23.64 1.11 18.26
C ASP A 81 -23.35 -0.35 18.63
N ASN A 82 -24.40 -1.12 18.93
CA ASN A 82 -24.31 -2.51 19.34
C ASN A 82 -23.61 -3.40 18.28
N THR A 83 -23.79 -3.13 16.99
CA THR A 83 -23.18 -3.89 15.89
C THR A 83 -21.67 -3.73 15.92
N THR A 84 -21.18 -2.53 16.14
CA THR A 84 -19.75 -2.24 16.29
C THR A 84 -19.15 -2.99 17.50
N LEU A 85 -19.85 -3.01 18.63
CA LEU A 85 -19.41 -3.76 19.83
C LEU A 85 -19.32 -5.25 19.57
N VAL A 86 -20.31 -5.82 18.88
CA VAL A 86 -20.31 -7.23 18.45
C VAL A 86 -19.10 -7.53 17.57
N TYR A 87 -18.82 -6.71 16.55
CA TYR A 87 -17.66 -6.92 15.68
C TYR A 87 -16.33 -6.80 16.44
N ARG A 88 -16.19 -5.85 17.37
CA ARG A 88 -15.01 -5.75 18.25
C ARG A 88 -14.81 -7.06 19.04
N GLY A 89 -15.90 -7.61 19.62
CA GLY A 89 -15.87 -8.88 20.34
C GLY A 89 -15.42 -10.05 19.46
N ILE A 90 -16.00 -10.17 18.26
CA ILE A 90 -15.65 -11.22 17.28
C ILE A 90 -14.17 -11.13 16.88
N VAL A 91 -13.71 -9.94 16.51
CA VAL A 91 -12.30 -9.70 16.09
C VAL A 91 -11.33 -10.02 17.22
N PHE A 92 -11.65 -9.59 18.45
CA PHE A 92 -10.83 -9.90 19.63
C PHE A 92 -10.72 -11.41 19.83
N GLN A 93 -11.86 -12.12 19.80
CA GLN A 93 -11.90 -13.57 20.01
C GLN A 93 -11.13 -14.34 18.95
N LEU A 94 -11.27 -13.98 17.67
CA LEU A 94 -10.55 -14.63 16.57
C LEU A 94 -9.04 -14.43 16.67
N ASN A 95 -8.59 -13.22 16.99
CA ASN A 95 -7.16 -12.93 17.22
C ASN A 95 -6.62 -13.64 18.46
N PHE A 96 -7.45 -13.82 19.49
CA PHE A 96 -7.08 -14.54 20.70
C PHE A 96 -7.04 -16.05 20.46
N ASP A 97 -8.04 -16.65 19.83
CA ASP A 97 -8.11 -18.10 19.63
C ASP A 97 -7.09 -18.60 18.62
N GLN A 98 -6.84 -17.86 17.55
CA GLN A 98 -5.92 -18.22 16.47
C GLN A 98 -6.19 -19.66 15.96
N THR A 99 -7.46 -19.97 15.70
CA THR A 99 -7.87 -21.29 15.29
C THR A 99 -7.33 -21.63 13.91
N LEU A 100 -6.53 -22.69 13.81
CA LEU A 100 -6.06 -23.24 12.55
C LEU A 100 -7.17 -24.06 11.90
N ARG A 101 -7.39 -23.84 10.62
CA ARG A 101 -8.29 -24.64 9.78
C ARG A 101 -7.48 -25.66 8.99
N ASN A 102 -8.13 -26.79 8.65
CA ASN A 102 -7.53 -27.89 7.91
C ASN A 102 -6.37 -28.60 8.65
N GLU A 103 -6.29 -28.43 9.96
CA GLU A 103 -5.20 -28.94 10.77
C GLU A 103 -5.05 -30.47 10.66
N GLU A 104 -6.16 -31.18 10.66
CA GLU A 104 -6.18 -32.64 10.53
C GLU A 104 -5.51 -33.15 9.24
N LYS A 105 -5.62 -32.35 8.16
CA LYS A 105 -5.08 -32.73 6.85
C LYS A 105 -3.63 -32.33 6.67
N PHE A 106 -3.22 -31.14 7.14
CA PHE A 106 -1.96 -30.52 6.73
C PHE A 106 -0.95 -30.29 7.87
N ARG A 107 -1.31 -30.51 9.13
CA ARG A 107 -0.38 -30.31 10.25
C ARG A 107 0.86 -31.23 10.16
N SER A 108 0.67 -32.48 9.72
CA SER A 108 1.75 -33.44 9.55
C SER A 108 2.56 -33.23 8.25
N VAL A 109 1.99 -32.52 7.28
CA VAL A 109 2.63 -32.24 5.98
C VAL A 109 3.60 -31.06 6.09
N ARG A 110 3.15 -29.99 6.77
CA ARG A 110 3.92 -28.77 6.94
C ARG A 110 5.07 -28.93 7.92
N GLN A 111 6.28 -28.52 7.52
CA GLN A 111 7.44 -28.40 8.40
C GLN A 111 7.46 -27.04 9.11
N LYS A 112 8.20 -26.95 10.23
CA LYS A 112 8.24 -25.75 11.09
C LYS A 112 8.59 -24.46 10.33
N ASP A 113 9.56 -24.54 9.43
CA ASP A 113 10.10 -23.38 8.71
C ASP A 113 9.66 -23.30 7.23
N ASP A 114 8.62 -24.06 6.87
CA ASP A 114 7.96 -23.93 5.57
C ASP A 114 7.32 -22.54 5.41
N LEU A 115 7.10 -22.17 4.16
CA LEU A 115 6.61 -20.87 3.78
C LEU A 115 5.31 -20.48 4.52
N VAL A 116 5.28 -19.26 4.99
CA VAL A 116 4.06 -18.57 5.45
C VAL A 116 3.68 -17.54 4.42
N ILE A 117 2.44 -17.55 3.97
CA ILE A 117 1.87 -16.51 3.10
C ILE A 117 0.91 -15.66 3.92
N VAL A 118 1.09 -14.34 3.90
CA VAL A 118 0.19 -13.40 4.55
C VAL A 118 -0.49 -12.55 3.50
N VAL A 119 -1.79 -12.71 3.38
CA VAL A 119 -2.64 -11.95 2.45
C VAL A 119 -3.22 -10.75 3.18
N GLN A 120 -2.95 -9.55 2.71
CA GLN A 120 -3.68 -8.36 3.16
C GLN A 120 -5.04 -8.32 2.47
N VAL A 121 -6.10 -8.38 3.27
CA VAL A 121 -7.49 -8.48 2.81
C VAL A 121 -8.26 -7.25 3.27
N HIS A 122 -8.96 -6.61 2.32
CA HIS A 122 -9.92 -5.55 2.60
C HIS A 122 -11.35 -6.05 2.32
N ASN A 123 -11.97 -5.62 1.25
CA ASN A 123 -13.36 -5.98 0.92
C ASN A 123 -13.58 -6.05 -0.61
N ARG A 124 -12.79 -6.89 -1.29
CA ARG A 124 -12.90 -7.12 -2.74
C ARG A 124 -13.04 -8.61 -3.05
N PRO A 125 -14.23 -9.19 -2.82
CA PRO A 125 -14.45 -10.65 -2.91
C PRO A 125 -14.11 -11.25 -4.27
N GLU A 126 -14.29 -10.52 -5.37
CA GLU A 126 -14.01 -11.01 -6.72
C GLU A 126 -12.50 -11.24 -6.93
N TYR A 127 -11.65 -10.32 -6.47
CA TYR A 127 -10.20 -10.51 -6.52
C TYR A 127 -9.74 -11.59 -5.55
N MET A 128 -10.34 -11.64 -4.36
CA MET A 128 -10.05 -12.67 -3.38
C MET A 128 -10.33 -14.08 -3.92
N ARG A 129 -11.43 -14.28 -4.67
CA ARG A 129 -11.71 -15.55 -5.37
C ARG A 129 -10.64 -15.89 -6.40
N LEU A 130 -10.21 -14.89 -7.16
CA LEU A 130 -9.17 -15.06 -8.17
C LEU A 130 -7.82 -15.45 -7.54
N LEU A 131 -7.45 -14.79 -6.44
CA LEU A 131 -6.26 -15.15 -5.66
C LEU A 131 -6.34 -16.59 -5.16
N VAL A 132 -7.42 -16.99 -4.48
CA VAL A 132 -7.61 -18.33 -3.92
C VAL A 132 -7.57 -19.40 -5.04
N GLU A 133 -8.17 -19.12 -6.21
CA GLU A 133 -8.09 -20.01 -7.36
C GLU A 133 -6.64 -20.18 -7.88
N SER A 134 -5.86 -19.09 -7.90
CA SER A 134 -4.46 -19.16 -8.32
C SER A 134 -3.58 -19.93 -7.33
N LEU A 135 -3.80 -19.73 -6.02
CA LEU A 135 -3.11 -20.46 -4.97
C LEU A 135 -3.40 -21.96 -5.03
N ARG A 136 -4.65 -22.34 -5.26
CA ARG A 136 -5.05 -23.77 -5.40
C ARG A 136 -4.29 -24.51 -6.51
N LYS A 137 -3.86 -23.78 -7.56
CA LYS A 137 -3.11 -24.35 -8.71
C LYS A 137 -1.61 -24.42 -8.46
N ALA A 138 -1.11 -23.91 -7.35
CA ALA A 138 0.31 -23.82 -7.07
C ALA A 138 0.85 -25.15 -6.51
N GLU A 139 1.98 -25.61 -7.05
CA GLU A 139 2.64 -26.81 -6.55
C GLU A 139 3.29 -26.58 -5.18
N GLY A 140 3.07 -27.51 -4.25
CA GLY A 140 3.59 -27.47 -2.89
C GLY A 140 2.79 -26.58 -1.95
N ILE A 141 1.61 -26.08 -2.37
CA ILE A 141 0.76 -25.21 -1.56
C ILE A 141 0.28 -25.89 -0.26
N GLU A 142 0.21 -27.22 -0.24
CA GLU A 142 -0.17 -28.05 0.91
C GLU A 142 0.82 -27.89 2.10
N ASN A 143 2.05 -27.45 1.84
CA ASN A 143 3.07 -27.20 2.87
C ASN A 143 2.98 -25.79 3.48
N VAL A 144 2.16 -24.92 2.94
CA VAL A 144 2.07 -23.51 3.31
C VAL A 144 1.12 -23.29 4.48
N LEU A 145 1.48 -22.37 5.38
CA LEU A 145 0.49 -21.71 6.25
C LEU A 145 0.01 -20.44 5.56
N LEU A 146 -1.27 -20.39 5.22
CA LEU A 146 -1.92 -19.24 4.60
C LEU A 146 -2.65 -18.42 5.67
N ILE A 147 -2.18 -17.20 5.90
CA ILE A 147 -2.76 -16.26 6.87
C ILE A 147 -3.50 -15.17 6.10
N PHE A 148 -4.81 -15.04 6.35
CA PHE A 148 -5.59 -13.92 5.86
C PHE A 148 -5.66 -12.85 6.93
N SER A 149 -5.10 -11.67 6.65
CA SER A 149 -5.07 -10.51 7.52
C SER A 149 -6.11 -9.50 7.05
N HIS A 150 -7.21 -9.41 7.76
CA HIS A 150 -8.38 -8.60 7.40
C HIS A 150 -8.36 -7.24 8.11
N ASP A 151 -8.81 -6.19 7.44
CA ASP A 151 -9.18 -4.91 8.05
C ASP A 151 -10.70 -4.62 7.96
N PHE A 152 -11.44 -5.59 7.45
CA PHE A 152 -12.89 -5.53 7.33
C PHE A 152 -13.52 -6.91 7.57
N TRP A 153 -14.52 -6.97 8.44
CA TRP A 153 -15.33 -8.16 8.64
C TRP A 153 -16.39 -8.25 7.55
N SER A 154 -16.30 -9.23 6.67
CA SER A 154 -17.23 -9.48 5.58
C SER A 154 -17.68 -10.95 5.58
N PRO A 155 -18.99 -11.26 5.69
CA PRO A 155 -19.49 -12.62 5.58
C PRO A 155 -19.08 -13.29 4.25
N GLU A 156 -19.10 -12.56 3.15
CA GLU A 156 -18.72 -13.06 1.83
C GLU A 156 -17.23 -13.43 1.75
N ILE A 157 -16.35 -12.55 2.23
CA ILE A 157 -14.91 -12.84 2.31
C ILE A 157 -14.67 -14.03 3.24
N ASN A 158 -15.34 -14.10 4.39
CA ASN A 158 -15.21 -15.23 5.31
C ASN A 158 -15.66 -16.55 4.65
N GLN A 159 -16.69 -16.53 3.83
CA GLN A 159 -17.11 -17.71 3.07
C GLN A 159 -16.02 -18.16 2.09
N ILE A 160 -15.36 -17.24 1.40
CA ILE A 160 -14.23 -17.55 0.51
C ILE A 160 -13.10 -18.20 1.32
N VAL A 161 -12.71 -17.60 2.45
CA VAL A 161 -11.64 -18.15 3.30
C VAL A 161 -12.02 -19.56 3.83
N THR A 162 -13.26 -19.76 4.23
CA THR A 162 -13.71 -21.08 4.72
C THR A 162 -13.73 -22.15 3.63
N SER A 163 -13.78 -21.78 2.36
CA SER A 163 -13.71 -22.69 1.21
C SER A 163 -12.29 -23.16 0.87
N VAL A 164 -11.26 -22.59 1.50
CA VAL A 164 -9.87 -23.00 1.31
C VAL A 164 -9.65 -24.35 2.01
N ASP A 165 -9.36 -25.40 1.23
CA ASP A 165 -9.26 -26.79 1.69
C ASP A 165 -7.94 -27.47 1.27
N PHE A 166 -6.97 -26.69 0.74
CA PHE A 166 -5.72 -27.18 0.12
C PHE A 166 -4.46 -26.88 0.93
N CYS A 167 -4.54 -26.18 2.06
CA CYS A 167 -3.43 -25.89 2.98
C CYS A 167 -3.95 -25.55 4.38
N LEU A 168 -3.02 -25.35 5.34
CA LEU A 168 -3.34 -24.76 6.64
C LEU A 168 -3.76 -23.30 6.48
N VAL A 169 -4.81 -22.90 7.19
CA VAL A 169 -5.36 -21.54 7.13
C VAL A 169 -5.52 -20.93 8.52
N LEU A 170 -5.14 -19.67 8.64
CA LEU A 170 -5.37 -18.82 9.81
C LEU A 170 -6.01 -17.50 9.37
N GLN A 171 -6.96 -16.99 10.14
CA GLN A 171 -7.48 -15.63 10.00
C GLN A 171 -7.05 -14.77 11.17
N ILE A 172 -6.57 -13.55 10.86
CA ILE A 172 -6.29 -12.50 11.82
C ILE A 172 -6.98 -11.22 11.36
N PHE A 173 -7.36 -10.37 12.30
CA PHE A 173 -8.12 -9.17 12.02
C PHE A 173 -7.46 -7.95 12.66
N PHE A 174 -7.25 -6.90 11.86
CA PHE A 174 -6.73 -5.62 12.35
C PHE A 174 -7.73 -5.01 13.35
N PRO A 175 -7.36 -4.87 14.64
CA PRO A 175 -8.30 -4.53 15.70
C PRO A 175 -8.66 -3.05 15.76
N PHE A 176 -8.05 -2.21 14.91
CA PHE A 176 -8.23 -0.75 14.89
C PHE A 176 -8.78 -0.24 13.54
N SER A 177 -9.59 -1.07 12.87
CA SER A 177 -10.16 -0.72 11.57
C SER A 177 -11.27 0.32 11.67
N ILE A 178 -11.53 1.02 10.57
CA ILE A 178 -12.65 1.99 10.46
C ILE A 178 -13.99 1.32 10.75
N GLN A 179 -14.18 0.06 10.38
CA GLN A 179 -15.40 -0.69 10.69
C GLN A 179 -15.62 -0.85 12.19
N LEU A 180 -14.52 -1.03 12.94
CA LEU A 180 -14.58 -1.17 14.40
C LEU A 180 -14.59 0.18 15.12
N TYR A 181 -14.18 1.26 14.46
CA TYR A 181 -14.12 2.63 14.98
C TYR A 181 -14.79 3.60 13.99
N PRO A 182 -16.09 3.44 13.67
CA PRO A 182 -16.72 4.21 12.59
C PRO A 182 -16.82 5.70 12.87
N GLN A 183 -16.88 6.11 14.15
CA GLN A 183 -17.11 7.50 14.58
C GLN A 183 -16.13 7.95 15.68
N GLU A 184 -15.02 7.30 15.82
CA GLU A 184 -13.95 7.69 16.75
C GLU A 184 -12.59 7.31 16.19
N PHE A 185 -11.51 7.95 16.65
CA PHE A 185 -10.14 7.56 16.32
C PHE A 185 -9.90 6.08 16.69
N PRO A 186 -9.22 5.27 15.86
CA PRO A 186 -8.49 5.64 14.63
C PRO A 186 -9.34 5.67 13.35
N GLY A 187 -10.64 5.47 13.43
CA GLY A 187 -11.55 5.61 12.31
C GLY A 187 -11.93 7.08 12.02
N ASN A 188 -13.18 7.30 11.57
CA ASN A 188 -13.69 8.63 11.19
C ASN A 188 -14.28 9.34 12.40
N ASP A 189 -13.48 10.09 13.15
CA ASP A 189 -13.96 10.90 14.27
C ASP A 189 -14.58 12.21 13.73
N PRO A 190 -15.87 12.48 13.96
CA PRO A 190 -16.52 13.70 13.46
C PRO A 190 -15.97 14.99 14.10
N ARG A 191 -15.16 14.88 15.15
CA ARG A 191 -14.47 15.99 15.80
C ARG A 191 -13.12 16.29 15.15
N ASP A 192 -12.62 15.43 14.25
CA ASP A 192 -11.39 15.68 13.48
C ASP A 192 -11.59 16.86 12.52
N CYS A 193 -10.50 17.55 12.21
CA CYS A 193 -10.51 18.65 11.26
C CYS A 193 -10.84 18.15 9.85
N PRO A 194 -11.64 18.93 9.08
CA PRO A 194 -11.78 18.69 7.65
C PRO A 194 -10.42 18.69 6.96
N ARG A 195 -10.23 17.79 5.98
CA ARG A 195 -8.94 17.56 5.32
C ARG A 195 -8.21 18.83 4.86
N ASP A 196 -8.92 19.72 4.20
CA ASP A 196 -8.33 20.87 3.50
C ASP A 196 -8.52 22.21 4.25
N ILE A 197 -8.94 22.18 5.53
CA ILE A 197 -9.08 23.39 6.32
C ILE A 197 -7.69 23.99 6.65
N PRO A 198 -7.47 25.30 6.45
CA PRO A 198 -6.21 25.93 6.88
C PRO A 198 -6.01 25.81 8.39
N LYS A 199 -4.75 25.58 8.85
CA LYS A 199 -4.45 25.39 10.27
C LYS A 199 -5.00 26.51 11.17
N LYS A 200 -4.93 27.76 10.71
CA LYS A 200 -5.49 28.89 11.45
C LYS A 200 -7.00 28.74 11.73
N ASP A 201 -7.73 28.29 10.70
CA ASP A 201 -9.19 28.13 10.79
C ASP A 201 -9.55 26.87 11.60
N ALA A 202 -8.73 25.80 11.49
CA ALA A 202 -8.83 24.59 12.31
C ALA A 202 -8.69 24.90 13.80
N LEU A 203 -7.71 25.73 14.17
CA LEU A 203 -7.51 26.19 15.55
C LEU A 203 -8.69 27.01 16.07
N THR A 204 -9.27 27.87 15.19
CA THR A 204 -10.46 28.65 15.53
C THR A 204 -11.69 27.74 15.66
N LEU A 205 -11.81 26.72 14.81
CA LEU A 205 -12.90 25.74 14.87
C LEU A 205 -12.79 24.85 16.13
N GLY A 206 -11.59 24.64 16.65
CA GLY A 206 -11.33 23.82 17.83
C GLY A 206 -11.48 22.33 17.59
N CYS A 207 -11.25 21.85 16.36
CA CYS A 207 -11.24 20.42 16.07
C CYS A 207 -10.05 19.74 16.76
N ILE A 208 -10.17 18.45 17.14
CA ILE A 208 -9.28 17.79 18.11
C ILE A 208 -7.84 17.56 17.61
N ASN A 209 -7.63 17.58 16.29
CA ASN A 209 -6.31 17.42 15.67
C ASN A 209 -5.78 18.70 14.99
N ALA A 210 -6.32 19.87 15.35
CA ALA A 210 -5.99 21.16 14.71
C ALA A 210 -4.49 21.49 14.71
N GLU A 211 -3.72 21.01 15.69
CA GLU A 211 -2.28 21.22 15.79
C GLU A 211 -1.46 20.35 14.84
N TYR A 212 -2.03 19.28 14.30
CA TYR A 212 -1.31 18.20 13.63
C TYR A 212 -1.69 18.00 12.16
N PRO A 213 -1.65 19.03 11.28
CA PRO A 213 -1.71 18.82 9.85
C PRO A 213 -0.43 18.11 9.36
N ASP A 214 -0.50 17.52 8.18
CA ASP A 214 0.67 16.98 7.48
C ASP A 214 1.60 18.08 6.94
N SER A 215 2.72 17.70 6.30
CA SER A 215 3.69 18.63 5.72
C SER A 215 3.12 19.53 4.60
N PHE A 216 1.93 19.23 4.09
CA PHE A 216 1.25 19.98 3.05
C PHE A 216 0.09 20.83 3.60
N GLY A 217 -0.16 20.74 4.91
CA GLY A 217 -1.24 21.45 5.58
C GLY A 217 -2.59 20.73 5.56
N HIS A 218 -2.62 19.44 5.14
CA HIS A 218 -3.84 18.64 5.17
C HIS A 218 -3.97 17.85 6.46
N TYR A 219 -5.20 17.58 6.87
CA TYR A 219 -5.51 16.72 8.01
C TYR A 219 -5.74 15.27 7.58
N ARG A 220 -5.59 14.35 8.53
CA ARG A 220 -5.70 12.90 8.31
C ARG A 220 -7.05 12.50 7.70
N GLU A 221 -7.01 11.46 6.89
CA GLU A 221 -8.19 10.73 6.42
C GLU A 221 -8.04 9.26 6.82
N ALA A 222 -8.93 8.77 7.68
CA ALA A 222 -8.85 7.42 8.25
C ALA A 222 -8.70 6.32 7.19
N LYS A 223 -9.37 6.46 6.03
CA LYS A 223 -9.30 5.49 4.92
C LYS A 223 -7.89 5.28 4.37
N PHE A 224 -7.03 6.31 4.41
CA PHE A 224 -5.63 6.22 4.01
C PHE A 224 -4.74 5.75 5.17
N SER A 225 -4.92 6.34 6.36
CA SER A 225 -4.16 5.98 7.56
C SER A 225 -4.30 4.49 7.90
N GLN A 226 -5.50 3.91 7.75
CA GLN A 226 -5.75 2.49 8.00
C GLN A 226 -4.82 1.57 7.20
N THR A 227 -4.49 1.90 5.95
CA THR A 227 -3.65 1.06 5.09
C THR A 227 -2.25 0.87 5.69
N LYS A 228 -1.62 1.97 6.14
CA LYS A 228 -0.30 1.92 6.79
C LYS A 228 -0.37 1.25 8.15
N HIS A 229 -1.38 1.55 8.95
CA HIS A 229 -1.61 0.91 10.24
C HIS A 229 -1.77 -0.60 10.10
N HIS A 230 -2.65 -1.06 9.21
CA HIS A 230 -2.89 -2.49 9.00
C HIS A 230 -1.63 -3.21 8.53
N TRP A 231 -0.87 -2.62 7.59
CA TRP A 231 0.37 -3.22 7.08
C TRP A 231 1.41 -3.39 8.20
N TRP A 232 1.62 -2.35 9.02
CA TRP A 232 2.60 -2.38 10.11
C TRP A 232 2.17 -3.31 11.23
N TRP A 233 0.89 -3.23 11.66
CA TRP A 233 0.34 -4.13 12.66
C TRP A 233 0.45 -5.61 12.27
N LYS A 234 0.04 -5.99 11.06
CA LYS A 234 0.09 -7.40 10.63
C LYS A 234 1.50 -7.96 10.63
N LEU A 235 2.50 -7.14 10.29
CA LEU A 235 3.91 -7.55 10.29
C LEU A 235 4.33 -7.96 11.72
N HIS A 236 4.02 -7.15 12.73
CA HIS A 236 4.29 -7.48 14.14
C HIS A 236 3.46 -8.65 14.62
N PHE A 237 2.16 -8.66 14.32
CA PHE A 237 1.27 -9.72 14.77
C PHE A 237 1.70 -11.08 14.25
N VAL A 238 2.05 -11.19 12.98
CA VAL A 238 2.50 -12.44 12.36
C VAL A 238 3.82 -12.93 12.97
N TRP A 239 4.81 -12.07 13.10
CA TRP A 239 6.13 -12.48 13.58
C TRP A 239 6.20 -12.73 15.09
N ASP A 240 5.41 -12.01 15.90
CA ASP A 240 5.57 -11.99 17.34
C ASP A 240 4.37 -12.54 18.11
N ARG A 241 3.18 -12.66 17.48
CA ARG A 241 1.93 -13.01 18.17
C ARG A 241 1.26 -14.29 17.65
N VAL A 242 1.49 -14.67 16.40
CA VAL A 242 0.93 -15.91 15.86
C VAL A 242 1.62 -17.09 16.51
N ARG A 243 0.88 -17.81 17.37
CA ARG A 243 1.41 -18.87 18.24
C ARG A 243 2.12 -19.99 17.47
N VAL A 244 1.54 -20.42 16.35
CA VAL A 244 2.11 -21.47 15.52
C VAL A 244 3.43 -21.07 14.84
N LEU A 245 3.74 -19.77 14.81
CA LEU A 245 4.99 -19.20 14.27
C LEU A 245 6.02 -18.85 15.33
N LYS A 246 5.77 -19.24 16.59
CA LYS A 246 6.80 -19.14 17.64
C LYS A 246 8.07 -19.84 17.15
N ASP A 247 9.17 -19.12 17.15
CA ASP A 247 10.50 -19.60 16.70
C ASP A 247 10.58 -19.96 15.19
N HIS A 248 9.65 -19.49 14.36
CA HIS A 248 9.71 -19.64 12.90
C HIS A 248 10.92 -18.91 12.32
N GLN A 249 11.76 -19.63 11.54
CA GLN A 249 12.96 -19.09 10.88
C GLN A 249 12.85 -19.08 9.34
N GLY A 250 11.74 -19.59 8.80
CA GLY A 250 11.45 -19.59 7.38
C GLY A 250 11.10 -18.21 6.82
N LEU A 251 10.57 -18.20 5.63
CA LEU A 251 10.14 -16.99 4.94
C LEU A 251 8.67 -16.70 5.21
N VAL A 252 8.34 -15.41 5.32
CA VAL A 252 6.97 -14.88 5.30
C VAL A 252 6.81 -14.07 4.02
N LEU A 253 5.95 -14.53 3.11
CA LEU A 253 5.59 -13.88 1.85
C LEU A 253 4.38 -12.98 2.06
N LEU A 254 4.54 -11.69 1.82
CA LEU A 254 3.48 -10.69 1.92
C LEU A 254 2.86 -10.47 0.54
N ILE A 255 1.55 -10.66 0.44
CA ILE A 255 0.74 -10.42 -0.76
C ILE A 255 -0.56 -9.69 -0.42
N GLU A 256 -1.28 -9.27 -1.45
CA GLU A 256 -2.58 -8.58 -1.32
C GLU A 256 -3.70 -9.39 -2.00
N GLU A 257 -4.96 -9.12 -1.64
CA GLU A 257 -6.13 -9.86 -2.13
C GLU A 257 -6.33 -9.82 -3.66
N ASP A 258 -5.71 -8.84 -4.33
CA ASP A 258 -5.75 -8.65 -5.78
C ASP A 258 -4.48 -9.13 -6.51
N HIS A 259 -3.74 -10.02 -5.90
CA HIS A 259 -2.62 -10.69 -6.55
C HIS A 259 -3.06 -12.00 -7.21
N TYR A 260 -2.37 -12.38 -8.30
CA TYR A 260 -2.50 -13.66 -8.98
C TYR A 260 -1.13 -14.35 -9.03
N LEU A 261 -1.03 -15.59 -8.55
CA LEU A 261 0.22 -16.34 -8.44
C LEU A 261 0.34 -17.39 -9.54
N THR A 262 1.58 -17.59 -10.01
CA THR A 262 1.88 -18.66 -10.98
C THR A 262 1.96 -20.03 -10.29
N PRO A 263 1.73 -21.15 -11.02
CA PRO A 263 1.82 -22.49 -10.41
C PRO A 263 3.17 -22.84 -9.79
N ASP A 264 4.26 -22.21 -10.28
CA ASP A 264 5.64 -22.46 -9.84
C ASP A 264 6.19 -21.42 -8.85
N PHE A 265 5.35 -20.52 -8.31
CA PHE A 265 5.85 -19.43 -7.46
C PHE A 265 6.63 -19.96 -6.23
N TYR A 266 6.13 -21.03 -5.60
CA TYR A 266 6.76 -21.60 -4.41
C TYR A 266 8.06 -22.34 -4.75
N HIS A 267 8.07 -23.06 -5.87
CA HIS A 267 9.28 -23.68 -6.42
C HIS A 267 10.38 -22.62 -6.66
N LEU A 268 10.03 -21.51 -7.34
CA LEU A 268 10.98 -20.43 -7.60
C LEU A 268 11.47 -19.80 -6.29
N LEU A 269 10.59 -19.54 -5.34
CA LEU A 269 10.95 -18.95 -4.04
C LEU A 269 11.93 -19.85 -3.27
N LYS A 270 11.77 -21.18 -3.30
CA LYS A 270 12.73 -22.12 -2.72
C LYS A 270 14.11 -22.02 -3.38
N LEU A 271 14.17 -21.93 -4.70
CA LEU A 271 15.42 -21.71 -5.43
C LEU A 271 16.06 -20.36 -5.08
N MET A 272 15.26 -19.30 -4.98
CA MET A 272 15.75 -17.97 -4.57
C MET A 272 16.29 -17.99 -3.13
N ALA A 273 15.64 -18.70 -2.22
CA ALA A 273 16.10 -18.84 -0.83
C ALA A 273 17.44 -19.58 -0.75
N SER A 274 17.64 -20.66 -1.54
CA SER A 274 18.92 -21.35 -1.63
C SER A 274 20.00 -20.45 -2.22
N LEU A 275 19.70 -19.81 -3.34
CA LEU A 275 20.62 -18.88 -4.01
C LEU A 275 21.01 -17.69 -3.11
N LYS A 276 20.06 -17.19 -2.30
CA LYS A 276 20.31 -16.16 -1.30
C LYS A 276 21.36 -16.63 -0.28
N LYS A 277 21.21 -17.83 0.29
CA LYS A 277 22.15 -18.38 1.27
C LYS A 277 23.56 -18.47 0.72
N GLU A 278 23.72 -18.88 -0.54
CA GLU A 278 25.00 -19.11 -1.18
C GLU A 278 25.66 -17.84 -1.72
N GLN A 279 24.86 -16.95 -2.34
CA GLN A 279 25.39 -15.88 -3.17
C GLN A 279 24.97 -14.48 -2.77
N CYS A 280 23.98 -14.30 -1.88
CA CYS A 280 23.53 -13.02 -1.37
C CYS A 280 23.00 -13.15 0.07
N PRO A 281 23.82 -13.57 1.05
CA PRO A 281 23.36 -13.75 2.43
C PRO A 281 22.82 -12.47 3.06
N ASP A 282 23.25 -11.31 2.58
CA ASP A 282 22.83 -9.97 2.98
C ASP A 282 21.61 -9.41 2.19
N CYS A 283 21.03 -10.20 1.26
CA CYS A 283 19.72 -9.84 0.70
C CYS A 283 18.65 -9.91 1.77
N ASP A 284 17.88 -8.83 1.94
CA ASP A 284 16.84 -8.70 2.96
C ASP A 284 15.50 -9.25 2.46
N ILE A 285 15.20 -9.04 1.19
CA ILE A 285 13.90 -9.30 0.55
C ILE A 285 14.10 -10.18 -0.67
N LEU A 286 13.20 -11.17 -0.86
CA LEU A 286 13.01 -11.88 -2.12
C LEU A 286 11.68 -11.41 -2.73
N SER A 287 11.72 -10.80 -3.92
CA SER A 287 10.52 -10.28 -4.58
C SER A 287 10.13 -11.14 -5.77
N LEU A 288 8.88 -11.61 -5.79
CA LEU A 288 8.31 -12.47 -6.83
C LEU A 288 7.47 -11.69 -7.85
N GLY A 289 7.11 -10.44 -7.56
CA GLY A 289 6.30 -9.59 -8.42
C GLY A 289 7.08 -8.50 -9.12
N SER A 290 6.52 -7.99 -10.20
CA SER A 290 7.05 -6.83 -10.93
C SER A 290 5.94 -6.17 -11.74
N TYR A 291 5.96 -4.85 -11.84
CA TYR A 291 5.06 -4.05 -12.68
C TYR A 291 5.55 -3.94 -14.13
N GLY A 292 6.70 -4.52 -14.45
CA GLY A 292 7.32 -4.45 -15.76
C GLY A 292 6.67 -5.37 -16.81
N HIS A 293 7.22 -5.33 -18.02
CA HIS A 293 6.78 -6.19 -19.10
C HIS A 293 7.06 -7.67 -18.78
N ILE A 294 6.02 -8.50 -18.91
CA ILE A 294 6.08 -9.92 -18.61
C ILE A 294 6.69 -10.67 -19.80
N SER A 295 7.88 -11.24 -19.63
CA SER A 295 8.54 -12.07 -20.62
C SER A 295 9.27 -13.24 -19.94
N TYR A 296 8.92 -14.46 -20.34
CA TYR A 296 9.52 -15.69 -19.78
C TYR A 296 10.62 -16.27 -20.66
N SER A 297 10.60 -16.06 -21.95
CA SER A 297 11.42 -16.78 -22.94
C SER A 297 12.94 -16.81 -22.62
N SER A 298 13.47 -15.71 -22.09
CA SER A 298 14.90 -15.62 -21.72
C SER A 298 15.14 -15.23 -20.27
N LYS A 299 14.07 -15.10 -19.46
CA LYS A 299 14.12 -14.52 -18.11
C LYS A 299 13.60 -15.44 -17.00
N ALA A 300 12.97 -16.55 -17.36
CA ALA A 300 12.27 -17.41 -16.42
C ALA A 300 13.15 -17.96 -15.27
N ASN A 301 14.42 -18.15 -15.52
CA ASN A 301 15.41 -18.64 -14.55
C ASN A 301 16.43 -17.57 -14.11
N LYS A 302 16.09 -16.28 -14.26
CA LYS A 302 17.00 -15.17 -13.95
C LYS A 302 16.49 -14.34 -12.80
N VAL A 303 17.41 -13.88 -11.98
CA VAL A 303 17.18 -12.94 -10.89
C VAL A 303 18.21 -11.81 -10.92
N GLU A 304 17.81 -10.65 -10.40
CA GLU A 304 18.69 -9.51 -10.21
C GLU A 304 18.81 -9.19 -8.72
N VAL A 305 19.97 -8.74 -8.27
CA VAL A 305 20.16 -8.18 -6.92
C VAL A 305 20.27 -6.66 -7.03
N LYS A 306 19.36 -5.97 -6.37
CA LYS A 306 19.18 -4.51 -6.45
C LYS A 306 18.96 -3.89 -5.07
N ALA A 307 19.01 -2.57 -5.00
CA ALA A 307 18.39 -1.85 -3.90
C ALA A 307 16.87 -1.94 -4.03
N TRP A 308 16.19 -2.18 -2.92
CA TRP A 308 14.74 -2.21 -2.91
C TRP A 308 14.16 -0.82 -3.17
N LYS A 309 13.14 -0.76 -3.99
CA LYS A 309 12.36 0.46 -4.30
C LYS A 309 10.88 0.14 -4.22
N SER A 310 10.10 1.01 -3.58
CA SER A 310 8.67 0.85 -3.42
C SER A 310 7.93 0.70 -4.75
N THR A 311 8.28 1.51 -5.74
CA THR A 311 7.63 1.53 -7.07
C THR A 311 7.94 0.32 -7.96
N GLU A 312 8.91 -0.52 -7.58
CA GLU A 312 9.37 -1.65 -8.39
C GLU A 312 9.23 -3.01 -7.68
N HIS A 313 9.34 -3.05 -6.34
CA HIS A 313 9.58 -4.29 -5.59
C HIS A 313 8.63 -4.53 -4.41
N ASN A 314 7.57 -3.74 -4.26
CA ASN A 314 6.59 -3.86 -3.17
C ASN A 314 5.58 -5.02 -3.35
N MET A 315 5.58 -5.70 -4.50
CA MET A 315 4.66 -6.79 -4.82
C MET A 315 5.29 -8.16 -4.55
N GLY A 316 4.65 -8.96 -3.69
CA GLY A 316 5.11 -10.33 -3.40
C GLY A 316 6.48 -10.38 -2.73
N MET A 317 6.61 -9.70 -1.59
CA MET A 317 7.85 -9.64 -0.80
C MET A 317 7.93 -10.77 0.20
N ALA A 318 8.93 -11.62 0.10
CA ALA A 318 9.25 -12.60 1.13
C ALA A 318 10.37 -12.06 2.03
N LEU A 319 10.10 -12.06 3.34
CA LEU A 319 10.97 -11.57 4.41
C LEU A 319 11.41 -12.72 5.31
N SER A 320 12.66 -12.67 5.79
CA SER A 320 13.12 -13.51 6.89
C SER A 320 12.94 -12.79 8.23
N ARG A 321 13.05 -13.54 9.34
CA ARG A 321 13.05 -12.96 10.70
C ARG A 321 14.14 -11.89 10.87
N ASN A 322 15.32 -12.10 10.29
CA ASN A 322 16.39 -11.08 10.34
C ASN A 322 16.01 -9.77 9.63
N ALA A 323 15.34 -9.86 8.48
CA ALA A 323 14.84 -8.68 7.77
C ALA A 323 13.78 -7.96 8.61
N TYR A 324 12.82 -8.70 9.19
CA TYR A 324 11.85 -8.15 10.13
C TYR A 324 12.51 -7.44 11.30
N GLN A 325 13.52 -8.05 11.95
CA GLN A 325 14.24 -7.45 13.06
C GLN A 325 15.01 -6.17 12.69
N LYS A 326 15.48 -6.06 11.44
CA LYS A 326 16.06 -4.80 10.95
C LYS A 326 15.01 -3.69 10.87
N LEU A 327 13.82 -4.00 10.35
CA LEU A 327 12.70 -3.05 10.26
C LEU A 327 12.20 -2.63 11.64
N LEU A 328 12.11 -3.58 12.56
CA LEU A 328 11.69 -3.36 13.95
C LEU A 328 12.49 -2.24 14.65
N ARG A 329 13.81 -2.21 14.43
CA ARG A 329 14.69 -1.18 14.99
C ARG A 329 14.42 0.23 14.46
N CYS A 330 13.71 0.32 13.34
CA CYS A 330 13.35 1.57 12.69
C CYS A 330 11.89 1.97 12.89
N THR A 331 11.21 1.40 13.88
CA THR A 331 9.80 1.66 14.16
C THR A 331 9.49 3.15 14.30
N ASP A 332 10.30 3.88 15.04
CA ASP A 332 10.06 5.32 15.23
C ASP A 332 10.12 6.06 13.90
N ALA A 333 11.15 5.83 13.09
CA ALA A 333 11.30 6.44 11.77
C ALA A 333 10.16 6.04 10.81
N PHE A 334 9.67 4.78 10.87
CA PHE A 334 8.54 4.34 10.06
C PHE A 334 7.23 5.03 10.49
N CYS A 335 6.97 5.08 11.79
CA CYS A 335 5.72 5.59 12.34
C CYS A 335 5.61 7.11 12.35
N THR A 336 6.73 7.84 12.24
CA THR A 336 6.73 9.32 12.20
C THR A 336 6.93 9.90 10.81
N TYR A 337 7.28 9.08 9.81
CA TYR A 337 7.40 9.56 8.43
C TYR A 337 6.04 9.95 7.87
N ASP A 338 5.92 11.21 7.46
CA ASP A 338 4.68 11.81 6.99
C ASP A 338 4.32 11.34 5.58
N ASP A 339 3.90 10.09 5.48
CA ASP A 339 3.32 9.47 4.30
C ASP A 339 2.41 8.32 4.72
N TYR A 340 1.18 8.27 4.21
CA TYR A 340 0.23 7.21 4.52
C TYR A 340 0.53 5.89 3.79
N ASN A 341 1.40 5.90 2.77
CA ASN A 341 1.81 4.68 2.08
C ASN A 341 2.89 3.95 2.89
N TRP A 342 2.62 2.69 3.23
CA TRP A 342 3.55 1.86 3.97
C TRP A 342 4.86 1.60 3.22
N ASP A 343 4.79 1.40 1.90
CA ASP A 343 5.93 1.10 1.04
C ASP A 343 6.85 2.32 0.84
N TRP A 344 6.29 3.51 0.78
CA TRP A 344 7.06 4.76 0.77
C TRP A 344 7.74 4.99 2.13
N SER A 345 7.02 4.70 3.23
CA SER A 345 7.60 4.72 4.57
C SER A 345 8.74 3.72 4.72
N LEU A 346 8.59 2.51 4.14
CA LEU A 346 9.64 1.49 4.13
C LEU A 346 10.87 1.95 3.33
N GLN A 347 10.67 2.60 2.18
CA GLN A 347 11.79 3.18 1.41
C GLN A 347 12.49 4.31 2.17
N HIS A 348 11.75 5.11 2.91
CA HIS A 348 12.32 6.17 3.76
C HIS A 348 13.30 5.60 4.81
N LEU A 349 13.02 4.44 5.39
CA LEU A 349 13.94 3.79 6.35
C LEU A 349 15.32 3.53 5.76
N THR A 350 15.40 3.22 4.48
CA THR A 350 16.65 2.99 3.75
C THR A 350 17.53 4.24 3.75
N MET A 351 16.92 5.42 3.81
CA MET A 351 17.61 6.71 3.74
C MET A 351 17.98 7.27 5.12
N THR A 352 17.28 6.86 6.19
CA THR A 352 17.32 7.57 7.47
C THR A 352 17.65 6.71 8.69
N CYS A 353 17.32 5.44 8.67
CA CYS A 353 17.45 4.58 9.84
C CYS A 353 18.32 3.33 9.61
N LEU A 354 18.16 2.69 8.46
CA LEU A 354 18.89 1.46 8.19
C LEU A 354 20.38 1.76 7.88
N PRO A 355 21.31 0.95 8.39
CA PRO A 355 22.74 1.19 8.15
C PRO A 355 23.15 0.95 6.69
N THR A 356 22.34 0.18 5.96
CA THR A 356 22.51 -0.12 4.52
C THR A 356 21.16 -0.16 3.85
N PHE A 357 21.12 0.00 2.53
CA PHE A 357 19.88 -0.18 1.76
C PHE A 357 19.27 -1.56 1.99
N LEU A 358 17.92 -1.64 1.99
CA LEU A 358 17.25 -2.90 1.84
C LEU A 358 17.66 -3.50 0.49
N LYS A 359 18.30 -4.65 0.56
CA LYS A 359 18.77 -5.35 -0.63
C LYS A 359 17.73 -6.38 -1.05
N VAL A 360 17.27 -6.31 -2.30
CA VAL A 360 16.29 -7.23 -2.86
C VAL A 360 16.90 -8.13 -3.93
N MET A 361 16.59 -9.42 -3.85
CA MET A 361 16.71 -10.33 -4.97
C MET A 361 15.35 -10.41 -5.65
N VAL A 362 15.25 -10.05 -6.92
CA VAL A 362 13.99 -10.00 -7.68
C VAL A 362 14.05 -10.89 -8.92
N CYS A 363 13.01 -11.68 -9.17
CA CYS A 363 12.92 -12.47 -10.39
C CYS A 363 12.70 -11.57 -11.63
N GLU A 364 13.41 -11.82 -12.73
CA GLU A 364 13.23 -11.06 -13.97
C GLU A 364 11.92 -11.41 -14.70
N ALA A 365 11.41 -12.62 -14.52
CA ALA A 365 10.08 -13.02 -14.94
C ALA A 365 9.19 -13.20 -13.71
N PRO A 366 8.18 -12.34 -13.50
CA PRO A 366 7.39 -12.32 -12.28
C PRO A 366 6.59 -13.62 -12.10
N ARG A 367 6.42 -14.03 -10.84
CA ARG A 367 5.56 -15.14 -10.42
C ARG A 367 4.32 -14.66 -9.66
N ILE A 368 4.23 -13.36 -9.45
CA ILE A 368 3.06 -12.69 -8.87
C ILE A 368 2.70 -11.51 -9.76
N PHE A 369 1.43 -11.45 -10.15
CA PHE A 369 0.86 -10.40 -10.98
C PHE A 369 -0.13 -9.57 -10.16
N HIS A 370 -0.25 -8.28 -10.46
CA HIS A 370 -1.26 -7.42 -9.91
C HIS A 370 -2.52 -7.48 -10.80
N ALA A 371 -3.61 -8.00 -10.25
CA ALA A 371 -4.89 -8.13 -10.93
C ALA A 371 -5.81 -6.92 -10.69
N GLY A 372 -5.51 -6.11 -9.67
CA GLY A 372 -6.34 -4.96 -9.30
C GLY A 372 -6.36 -3.90 -10.40
N ASP A 373 -7.54 -3.61 -10.94
CA ASP A 373 -7.77 -2.54 -11.91
C ASP A 373 -8.79 -1.50 -11.42
N CYS A 374 -9.23 -1.64 -10.18
CA CYS A 374 -10.08 -0.71 -9.45
C CYS A 374 -9.60 -0.57 -7.99
N GLY A 375 -10.04 0.46 -7.29
CA GLY A 375 -9.71 0.72 -5.90
C GLY A 375 -9.11 2.11 -5.67
N MET A 376 -8.47 2.33 -4.53
CA MET A 376 -8.06 3.64 -4.01
C MET A 376 -7.21 4.47 -5.00
N HIS A 377 -6.36 3.82 -5.77
CA HIS A 377 -5.45 4.46 -6.74
C HIS A 377 -5.91 4.37 -8.20
N HIS A 378 -7.06 3.77 -8.47
CA HIS A 378 -7.57 3.58 -9.82
C HIS A 378 -8.84 4.41 -10.06
N LYS A 379 -8.90 5.05 -11.23
CA LYS A 379 -10.06 5.89 -11.63
C LYS A 379 -11.24 5.08 -12.20
N LYS A 380 -11.10 3.77 -12.35
CA LYS A 380 -12.18 2.92 -12.89
C LYS A 380 -13.23 2.64 -11.83
N SER A 381 -14.50 2.78 -12.21
CA SER A 381 -15.66 2.55 -11.34
C SER A 381 -16.05 1.08 -11.22
N ALA A 382 -15.58 0.20 -12.11
CA ALA A 382 -15.91 -1.21 -12.12
C ALA A 382 -14.65 -2.08 -12.12
N CYS A 383 -14.61 -3.07 -11.23
CA CYS A 383 -13.57 -4.08 -11.18
C CYS A 383 -13.82 -5.14 -12.28
N MET A 384 -12.77 -5.54 -12.99
CA MET A 384 -12.86 -6.53 -14.08
C MET A 384 -11.90 -7.71 -13.89
N PRO A 385 -12.02 -8.48 -12.79
CA PRO A 385 -11.09 -9.58 -12.48
C PRO A 385 -11.05 -10.66 -13.57
N THR A 386 -12.17 -10.94 -14.23
CA THR A 386 -12.25 -11.96 -15.30
C THR A 386 -11.33 -11.62 -16.49
N SER A 387 -11.25 -10.36 -16.90
CA SER A 387 -10.37 -9.95 -17.99
C SER A 387 -8.89 -10.09 -17.62
N GLN A 388 -8.54 -9.78 -16.38
CA GLN A 388 -7.19 -9.96 -15.84
C GLN A 388 -6.83 -11.45 -15.74
N LYS A 389 -7.76 -12.29 -15.25
CA LYS A 389 -7.59 -13.76 -15.21
C LYS A 389 -7.23 -14.30 -16.59
N THR A 390 -8.04 -14.01 -17.62
CA THR A 390 -7.82 -14.47 -18.98
C THR A 390 -6.45 -14.04 -19.51
N LYS A 391 -6.05 -12.79 -19.24
CA LYS A 391 -4.72 -12.28 -19.61
C LYS A 391 -3.59 -13.10 -18.97
N PHE A 392 -3.67 -13.37 -17.67
CA PHE A 392 -2.63 -14.12 -16.98
C PHE A 392 -2.60 -15.59 -17.38
N GLU A 393 -3.75 -16.24 -17.54
CA GLU A 393 -3.83 -17.62 -18.01
C GLU A 393 -3.24 -17.78 -19.41
N ASN A 394 -3.48 -16.84 -20.34
CA ASN A 394 -2.86 -16.84 -21.65
C ASN A 394 -1.33 -16.69 -21.58
N ILE A 395 -0.81 -15.80 -20.72
CA ILE A 395 0.63 -15.66 -20.51
C ILE A 395 1.22 -16.98 -20.00
N LEU A 396 0.59 -17.61 -19.02
CA LEU A 396 1.05 -18.86 -18.44
C LEU A 396 0.98 -20.02 -19.41
N GLN A 397 -0.07 -20.09 -20.23
CA GLN A 397 -0.21 -21.11 -21.29
C GLN A 397 0.93 -21.01 -22.33
N ILE A 398 1.26 -19.81 -22.79
CA ILE A 398 2.37 -19.57 -23.73
C ILE A 398 3.71 -19.91 -23.07
N SER A 399 3.85 -19.64 -21.76
CA SER A 399 5.11 -19.76 -21.03
C SER A 399 5.26 -21.08 -20.28
N ARG A 400 4.35 -22.04 -20.47
CA ARG A 400 4.31 -23.29 -19.67
C ARG A 400 5.65 -24.06 -19.61
N ASN A 401 6.41 -24.07 -20.71
CA ASN A 401 7.69 -24.76 -20.80
C ASN A 401 8.86 -24.02 -20.12
N GLN A 402 8.64 -22.78 -19.68
CA GLN A 402 9.61 -21.94 -18.97
C GLN A 402 9.35 -21.89 -17.46
N LEU A 403 8.21 -22.43 -17.00
CA LEU A 403 7.94 -22.58 -15.58
C LEU A 403 8.78 -23.71 -14.98
N PHE A 404 8.94 -23.71 -13.66
CA PHE A 404 9.71 -24.70 -12.90
C PHE A 404 11.20 -24.81 -13.35
N PRO A 405 11.96 -23.70 -13.38
CA PRO A 405 13.37 -23.75 -13.74
C PRO A 405 14.15 -24.64 -12.76
N LYS A 406 15.14 -25.39 -13.27
CA LYS A 406 15.98 -26.26 -12.45
C LYS A 406 16.96 -25.49 -11.55
N GLN A 407 17.38 -24.31 -11.98
CA GLN A 407 18.33 -23.44 -11.29
C GLN A 407 18.09 -21.97 -11.65
N LEU A 408 18.58 -21.07 -10.79
CA LEU A 408 18.54 -19.63 -11.01
C LEU A 408 19.93 -19.05 -11.27
N LEU A 409 19.98 -17.99 -12.06
CA LEU A 409 21.19 -17.24 -12.39
C LEU A 409 21.01 -15.79 -11.94
N ILE A 410 21.99 -15.25 -11.20
CA ILE A 410 22.05 -13.81 -10.90
C ILE A 410 22.66 -13.10 -12.13
N THR A 411 21.90 -12.27 -12.79
CA THR A 411 22.31 -11.54 -14.01
C THR A 411 22.88 -10.16 -13.70
N LYS A 412 22.43 -9.53 -12.61
CA LYS A 412 22.95 -8.26 -12.15
C LYS A 412 23.12 -8.29 -10.64
N ARG A 413 24.22 -7.68 -10.18
CA ARG A 413 24.50 -7.48 -8.75
C ARG A 413 24.63 -6.00 -8.45
N LEU A 414 24.08 -5.59 -7.32
CA LEU A 414 24.30 -4.26 -6.77
C LEU A 414 25.81 -4.05 -6.55
N PRO A 415 26.41 -2.95 -7.05
CA PRO A 415 27.81 -2.66 -6.80
C PRO A 415 28.11 -2.57 -5.30
N ALA A 416 29.33 -2.97 -4.87
CA ALA A 416 29.77 -2.87 -3.49
C ALA A 416 29.80 -1.40 -2.98
N SER A 417 29.97 -0.43 -3.87
CA SER A 417 29.95 1.02 -3.58
C SER A 417 28.57 1.58 -3.19
N GLY A 418 27.57 0.71 -3.04
CA GLY A 418 26.23 1.12 -2.65
C GLY A 418 25.33 1.53 -3.82
N ALA A 419 24.06 1.65 -3.57
CA ALA A 419 23.07 2.06 -4.57
C ALA A 419 23.11 3.57 -4.78
N LYS A 420 23.90 4.03 -5.72
CA LYS A 420 23.63 5.31 -6.36
C LYS A 420 22.27 5.16 -7.07
N GLY A 421 21.24 5.81 -6.56
CA GLY A 421 19.96 5.88 -7.28
C GLY A 421 18.67 5.47 -6.57
N VAL A 422 18.67 5.24 -5.26
CA VAL A 422 17.42 5.32 -4.50
C VAL A 422 17.19 6.78 -4.17
N ALA A 423 16.47 7.49 -5.03
CA ALA A 423 16.12 8.88 -4.77
C ALA A 423 15.05 8.92 -3.64
N PRO A 424 15.06 9.99 -2.81
CA PRO A 424 13.95 10.26 -1.92
C PRO A 424 12.66 10.35 -2.72
N LEU A 425 11.61 9.70 -2.26
CA LEU A 425 10.27 9.87 -2.84
C LEU A 425 9.70 11.21 -2.38
N VAL A 426 8.94 11.87 -3.24
CA VAL A 426 8.16 13.03 -2.85
C VAL A 426 7.00 12.50 -1.99
N LYS A 427 6.90 12.97 -0.75
CA LYS A 427 5.85 12.55 0.20
C LYS A 427 4.46 12.78 -0.38
N ASN A 428 3.52 11.92 -0.02
CA ASN A 428 2.09 12.13 -0.28
C ASN A 428 1.39 12.84 0.89
N GLY A 429 2.00 12.88 2.07
CA GLY A 429 1.39 13.43 3.29
C GLY A 429 0.33 12.49 3.89
N GLY A 430 -0.64 13.09 4.58
CA GLY A 430 -1.76 12.38 5.20
C GLY A 430 -1.41 11.59 6.46
N TRP A 431 -0.22 11.84 7.04
CA TRP A 431 0.27 11.16 8.24
C TRP A 431 0.90 12.14 9.26
N GLY A 432 0.35 13.35 9.37
CA GLY A 432 0.82 14.37 10.32
C GLY A 432 0.26 14.22 11.74
N ASP A 433 -0.81 13.44 11.91
CA ASP A 433 -1.51 13.31 13.19
C ASP A 433 -0.70 12.49 14.21
N ILE A 434 -0.38 13.10 15.35
CA ILE A 434 0.41 12.45 16.40
C ILE A 434 -0.28 11.19 16.96
N ARG A 435 -1.61 11.11 16.92
CA ARG A 435 -2.36 9.94 17.40
C ARG A 435 -2.06 8.72 16.52
N ASP A 436 -1.93 8.91 15.19
CA ASP A 436 -1.53 7.86 14.26
C ASP A 436 -0.08 7.41 14.54
N HIS A 437 0.84 8.35 14.85
CA HIS A 437 2.22 8.01 15.22
C HIS A 437 2.28 7.14 16.47
N GLU A 438 1.58 7.53 17.53
CA GLU A 438 1.59 6.80 18.80
C GLU A 438 0.90 5.44 18.69
N LEU A 439 -0.24 5.35 17.98
CA LEU A 439 -0.89 4.08 17.70
C LEU A 439 0.04 3.12 16.93
N CYS A 440 0.71 3.62 15.88
CA CYS A 440 1.67 2.86 15.08
C CYS A 440 2.81 2.29 15.95
N LYS A 441 3.40 3.10 16.81
CA LYS A 441 4.46 2.67 17.75
C LYS A 441 3.97 1.67 18.79
N SER A 442 2.69 1.76 19.18
CA SER A 442 2.12 0.91 20.22
C SER A 442 2.04 -0.56 19.82
N TYR A 443 2.04 -0.90 18.53
CA TYR A 443 1.93 -2.29 18.04
C TYR A 443 3.07 -3.19 18.52
N LEU A 444 4.22 -2.62 18.86
CA LEU A 444 5.33 -3.35 19.50
C LEU A 444 5.01 -3.75 20.94
N ARG A 445 4.15 -2.97 21.62
CA ARG A 445 3.86 -3.10 23.06
C ARG A 445 2.56 -3.86 23.34
N LEU A 446 1.71 -4.04 22.33
CA LEU A 446 0.45 -4.77 22.48
C LEU A 446 0.77 -6.25 22.77
N GLN A 447 0.94 -6.53 24.06
CA GLN A 447 1.19 -7.88 24.61
C GLN A 447 -0.10 -8.62 24.82
#